data_7b6222d63497231b490c709198b51ffe
#
_entry.id   7b6222d63497231b490c709198b51ffe
#
_cell.length_a   1.000
_cell.length_b   1.000
_cell.length_c   1.000
_cell.angle_alpha   90.00
_cell.angle_beta   90.00
_cell.angle_gamma   90.00
#
_symmetry.space_group_name_H-M   'P 1'
#
loop_
_entity.id
_entity.type
_entity.pdbx_description
1 polymer ?
#
loop_
_entity_poly.entity_id
_entity_poly.type
_entity_poly.pdbx_seq_one_letter_code
_entity_poly.pdbx_strand_id
1 'polypeptide(L)'
;MKEGNYLVLFPSFAFLEEVLRITRLDHAAILVQERVTPRDKVRETLEKLKDSEKSHVLFAVQGGIFAEGIDYPGDMLIGAIVVGPGLPKFDLETELLQSYFDKKYSEGYKYTFVYPAMAKVTQSAGRVIRSEKDRGLILLLGRRFLTPPFMEAMPGYWLAPGQEKLVSQAILADVDKFWRASSVMVESAGKK
;
A
#
# COMPACT_ATOMS: atom_id res chain seq x y z
N MET A 1 -0.83 16.77 -6.17
CA MET A 1 -0.03 15.51 -6.10
C MET A 1 0.80 15.40 -7.36
N LYS A 2 1.94 14.71 -7.30
CA LYS A 2 2.76 14.44 -8.50
C LYS A 2 1.95 13.59 -9.49
N GLU A 3 2.03 13.89 -10.78
CA GLU A 3 1.49 13.05 -11.84
C GLU A 3 2.20 11.71 -11.90
N GLY A 4 1.46 10.66 -12.19
CA GLY A 4 1.93 9.29 -12.21
C GLY A 4 0.90 8.32 -11.64
N ASN A 5 1.24 7.04 -11.58
CA ASN A 5 0.30 6.02 -11.13
C ASN A 5 0.44 5.69 -9.66
N TYR A 6 -0.70 5.51 -9.01
CA TYR A 6 -0.80 5.14 -7.60
C TYR A 6 -1.61 3.86 -7.42
N LEU A 7 -1.15 3.00 -6.52
CA LEU A 7 -1.87 1.80 -6.09
C LEU A 7 -2.55 2.07 -4.74
N VAL A 8 -3.87 1.93 -4.68
CA VAL A 8 -4.64 2.06 -3.44
C VAL A 8 -5.17 0.69 -3.03
N LEU A 9 -4.77 0.23 -1.86
CA LEU A 9 -5.04 -1.11 -1.37
C LEU A 9 -6.03 -1.08 -0.22
N PHE A 10 -7.18 -1.67 -0.45
CA PHE A 10 -8.27 -1.76 0.52
C PHE A 10 -8.25 -3.09 1.28
N PRO A 11 -8.78 -3.13 2.52
CA PRO A 11 -8.83 -4.37 3.30
C PRO A 11 -9.84 -5.39 2.77
N SER A 12 -10.80 -4.95 1.95
CA SER A 12 -11.83 -5.82 1.36
C SER A 12 -12.47 -5.18 0.13
N PHE A 13 -13.10 -6.00 -0.72
CA PHE A 13 -13.89 -5.51 -1.84
C PHE A 13 -15.09 -4.66 -1.39
N ALA A 14 -15.74 -5.01 -0.29
CA ALA A 14 -16.85 -4.21 0.23
C ALA A 14 -16.41 -2.79 0.57
N PHE A 15 -15.26 -2.62 1.22
CA PHE A 15 -14.72 -1.30 1.54
C PHE A 15 -14.29 -0.54 0.28
N LEU A 16 -13.66 -1.22 -0.68
CA LEU A 16 -13.30 -0.63 -1.97
C LEU A 16 -14.53 -0.10 -2.70
N GLU A 17 -15.58 -0.90 -2.78
CA GLU A 17 -16.84 -0.54 -3.45
C GLU A 17 -17.52 0.67 -2.80
N GLU A 18 -17.53 0.76 -1.47
CA GLU A 18 -18.05 1.93 -0.73
C GLU A 18 -17.27 3.21 -1.05
N VAL A 19 -15.94 3.14 -1.02
CA VAL A 19 -15.10 4.30 -1.34
C VAL A 19 -15.25 4.70 -2.79
N LEU A 20 -15.33 3.73 -3.71
CA LEU A 20 -15.49 3.98 -5.15
C LEU A 20 -16.78 4.77 -5.46
N ARG A 21 -17.87 4.54 -4.73
CA ARG A 21 -19.15 5.25 -4.92
C ARG A 21 -19.03 6.74 -4.70
N ILE A 22 -18.16 7.18 -3.79
CA ILE A 22 -18.00 8.59 -3.41
C ILE A 22 -16.75 9.24 -4.00
N THR A 23 -15.85 8.45 -4.60
CA THR A 23 -14.61 8.98 -5.15
C THR A 23 -14.83 9.59 -6.53
N ARG A 24 -14.30 10.80 -6.73
CA ARG A 24 -14.18 11.45 -8.03
C ARG A 24 -12.77 12.00 -8.14
N LEU A 25 -12.12 11.76 -9.28
CA LEU A 25 -10.78 12.26 -9.58
C LEU A 25 -10.82 13.00 -10.91
N ASP A 26 -10.44 14.27 -10.88
CA ASP A 26 -10.49 15.14 -12.07
C ASP A 26 -9.26 14.97 -12.97
N HIS A 27 -8.13 14.52 -12.39
CA HIS A 27 -6.82 14.52 -13.06
C HIS A 27 -6.20 13.12 -13.22
N ALA A 28 -6.94 12.06 -12.88
CA ALA A 28 -6.46 10.68 -13.01
C ALA A 28 -7.64 9.73 -13.29
N ALA A 29 -7.40 8.71 -14.10
CA ALA A 29 -8.39 7.67 -14.33
C ALA A 29 -8.33 6.61 -13.21
N ILE A 30 -9.49 6.18 -12.73
CA ILE A 30 -9.58 5.10 -11.75
C ILE A 30 -9.65 3.76 -12.48
N LEU A 31 -8.70 2.89 -12.19
CA LEU A 31 -8.72 1.48 -12.55
C LEU A 31 -9.15 0.68 -11.31
N VAL A 32 -9.98 -0.33 -11.48
CA VAL A 32 -10.56 -1.07 -10.35
C VAL A 32 -10.33 -2.56 -10.53
N GLN A 33 -9.83 -3.20 -9.48
CA GLN A 33 -9.76 -4.66 -9.40
C GLN A 33 -11.17 -5.24 -9.22
N GLU A 34 -11.55 -6.16 -10.08
CA GLU A 34 -12.78 -6.93 -9.95
C GLU A 34 -12.61 -8.12 -9.00
N ARG A 35 -13.71 -8.64 -8.42
CA ARG A 35 -13.68 -9.82 -7.52
C ARG A 35 -13.11 -11.06 -8.21
N VAL A 36 -13.41 -11.22 -9.48
CA VAL A 36 -12.79 -12.20 -10.36
C VAL A 36 -12.12 -11.41 -11.48
N THR A 37 -10.80 -11.38 -11.50
CA THR A 37 -10.03 -10.63 -12.49
C THR A 37 -9.41 -11.61 -13.50
N PRO A 38 -9.97 -11.72 -14.71
CA PRO A 38 -9.38 -12.55 -15.77
C PRO A 38 -7.99 -12.07 -16.19
N ARG A 39 -7.17 -12.96 -16.76
CA ARG A 39 -5.78 -12.63 -17.15
C ARG A 39 -5.69 -11.53 -18.20
N ASP A 40 -6.63 -11.46 -19.12
CA ASP A 40 -6.72 -10.41 -20.13
C ASP A 40 -7.00 -9.04 -19.49
N LYS A 41 -7.85 -8.97 -18.47
CA LYS A 41 -8.09 -7.74 -17.69
C LYS A 41 -6.86 -7.30 -16.91
N VAL A 42 -6.10 -8.23 -16.35
CA VAL A 42 -4.82 -7.91 -15.72
C VAL A 42 -3.88 -7.27 -16.73
N ARG A 43 -3.73 -7.88 -17.91
CA ARG A 43 -2.88 -7.36 -18.98
C ARG A 43 -3.32 -5.98 -19.45
N GLU A 44 -4.63 -5.78 -19.69
CA GLU A 44 -5.20 -4.48 -20.06
C GLU A 44 -4.88 -3.40 -19.02
N THR A 45 -5.03 -3.73 -17.74
CA THR A 45 -4.71 -2.81 -16.64
C THR A 45 -3.23 -2.44 -16.64
N LEU A 46 -2.33 -3.42 -16.84
CA LEU A 46 -0.89 -3.17 -16.89
C LEU A 46 -0.49 -2.33 -18.11
N GLU A 47 -1.11 -2.54 -19.27
CA GLU A 47 -0.85 -1.70 -20.45
C GLU A 47 -1.29 -0.25 -20.22
N LYS A 48 -2.42 -0.02 -19.54
CA LYS A 48 -2.83 1.34 -19.15
C LYS A 48 -1.85 2.00 -18.17
N LEU A 49 -1.30 1.23 -17.21
CA LEU A 49 -0.32 1.75 -16.26
C LEU A 49 1.05 2.05 -16.90
N LYS A 50 1.36 1.46 -18.07
CA LYS A 50 2.57 1.78 -18.84
C LYS A 50 2.45 3.09 -19.62
N ASP A 51 1.22 3.53 -19.90
CA ASP A 51 0.98 4.79 -20.61
C ASP A 51 1.35 5.96 -19.72
N SER A 52 2.47 6.59 -20.03
CA SER A 52 3.01 7.73 -19.27
C SER A 52 2.27 9.06 -19.52
N GLU A 53 1.41 9.11 -20.52
CA GLU A 53 0.66 10.35 -20.85
C GLU A 53 -0.52 10.57 -19.89
N LYS A 54 -0.94 9.52 -19.16
CA LYS A 54 -2.08 9.57 -18.26
C LYS A 54 -1.73 9.06 -16.88
N SER A 55 -2.19 9.77 -15.87
CA SER A 55 -2.11 9.29 -14.49
C SER A 55 -3.26 8.35 -14.18
N HIS A 56 -2.98 7.24 -13.51
CA HIS A 56 -3.97 6.28 -13.07
C HIS A 56 -3.90 6.02 -11.57
N VAL A 57 -5.05 5.77 -10.99
CA VAL A 57 -5.16 5.29 -9.62
C VAL A 57 -5.80 3.92 -9.65
N LEU A 58 -5.00 2.88 -9.37
CA LEU A 58 -5.45 1.50 -9.33
C LEU A 58 -6.00 1.17 -7.94
N PHE A 59 -7.32 0.94 -7.85
CA PHE A 59 -8.00 0.47 -6.66
C PHE A 59 -7.98 -1.05 -6.64
N ALA A 60 -7.33 -1.63 -5.63
CA ALA A 60 -7.19 -3.06 -5.47
C ALA A 60 -7.38 -3.50 -4.01
N VAL A 61 -7.44 -4.80 -3.74
CA VAL A 61 -7.54 -5.32 -2.38
C VAL A 61 -6.21 -5.94 -1.94
N GLN A 62 -5.93 -5.84 -0.65
CA GLN A 62 -4.78 -6.50 -0.04
C GLN A 62 -4.92 -8.02 -0.17
N GLY A 63 -3.85 -8.70 -0.56
CA GLY A 63 -3.88 -10.13 -0.90
C GLY A 63 -4.48 -10.44 -2.27
N GLY A 64 -4.88 -9.42 -3.04
CA GLY A 64 -5.36 -9.58 -4.41
C GLY A 64 -4.23 -9.63 -5.44
N ILE A 65 -4.59 -9.95 -6.69
CA ILE A 65 -3.61 -10.16 -7.78
C ILE A 65 -2.70 -8.93 -8.00
N PHE A 66 -3.25 -7.73 -7.89
CA PHE A 66 -2.49 -6.49 -8.06
C PHE A 66 -1.63 -6.12 -6.83
N ALA A 67 -1.92 -6.67 -5.67
CA ALA A 67 -1.12 -6.49 -4.47
C ALA A 67 0.06 -7.45 -4.38
N GLU A 68 -0.10 -8.71 -4.82
CA GLU A 68 0.87 -9.78 -4.59
C GLU A 68 1.36 -10.44 -5.89
N GLY A 69 0.52 -10.54 -6.93
CA GLY A 69 0.78 -11.33 -8.13
C GLY A 69 1.45 -10.59 -9.29
N ILE A 70 1.66 -9.27 -9.18
CA ILE A 70 2.13 -8.42 -10.30
C ILE A 70 3.46 -7.78 -9.98
N ASP A 71 4.30 -7.70 -11.00
CA ASP A 71 5.52 -6.91 -10.99
C ASP A 71 5.30 -5.58 -11.74
N TYR A 72 5.70 -4.46 -11.13
CA TYR A 72 5.54 -3.10 -11.68
C TYR A 72 6.93 -2.50 -11.95
N PRO A 73 7.54 -2.73 -13.11
CA PRO A 73 8.90 -2.29 -13.40
C PRO A 73 9.02 -0.77 -13.47
N GLY A 74 10.17 -0.25 -13.01
CA GLY A 74 10.51 1.17 -13.07
C GLY A 74 9.49 2.05 -12.36
N ASP A 75 9.14 3.17 -12.98
CA ASP A 75 8.22 4.18 -12.45
C ASP A 75 6.74 3.88 -12.75
N MET A 76 6.40 2.63 -13.09
CA MET A 76 5.02 2.26 -13.37
C MET A 76 4.09 2.55 -12.18
N LEU A 77 4.59 2.49 -10.95
CA LEU A 77 3.91 2.98 -9.74
C LEU A 77 4.85 3.91 -8.99
N ILE A 78 4.39 5.11 -8.69
CA ILE A 78 5.14 6.09 -7.89
C ILE A 78 4.63 6.22 -6.45
N GLY A 79 3.53 5.55 -6.12
CA GLY A 79 3.02 5.54 -4.75
C GLY A 79 2.09 4.37 -4.46
N ALA A 80 2.12 3.91 -3.21
CA ALA A 80 1.18 2.97 -2.64
C ALA A 80 0.46 3.59 -1.45
N ILE A 81 -0.85 3.44 -1.40
CA ILE A 81 -1.72 3.90 -0.32
C ILE A 81 -2.42 2.67 0.25
N VAL A 82 -2.13 2.33 1.50
CA VAL A 82 -2.71 1.17 2.17
C VAL A 82 -3.76 1.64 3.17
N VAL A 83 -5.01 1.27 2.92
CA VAL A 83 -6.17 1.68 3.72
C VAL A 83 -6.46 0.64 4.81
N GLY A 84 -5.90 0.85 5.98
CA GLY A 84 -5.96 -0.10 7.11
C GLY A 84 -5.22 -1.42 6.82
N PRO A 85 -4.85 -2.18 7.83
CA PRO A 85 -4.35 -3.54 7.64
C PRO A 85 -5.49 -4.50 7.33
N GLY A 86 -5.34 -5.29 6.27
CA GLY A 86 -6.29 -6.34 5.87
C GLY A 86 -6.17 -7.56 6.78
N LEU A 87 -6.86 -7.54 7.91
CA LEU A 87 -6.85 -8.65 8.85
C LEU A 87 -7.47 -9.91 8.22
N PRO A 88 -6.96 -11.11 8.54
CA PRO A 88 -7.64 -12.36 8.27
C PRO A 88 -9.08 -12.32 8.80
N LYS A 89 -9.96 -13.06 8.13
CA LYS A 89 -11.34 -13.20 8.59
C LYS A 89 -11.37 -13.94 9.92
N PHE A 90 -12.23 -13.49 10.83
CA PHE A 90 -12.50 -14.23 12.06
C PHE A 90 -13.42 -15.41 11.74
N ASP A 91 -12.88 -16.63 11.83
CA ASP A 91 -13.58 -17.89 11.61
C ASP A 91 -12.96 -18.99 12.49
N LEU A 92 -13.49 -20.21 12.38
CA LEU A 92 -13.03 -21.34 13.20
C LEU A 92 -11.52 -21.61 13.03
N GLU A 93 -10.99 -21.47 11.81
CA GLU A 93 -9.57 -21.72 11.55
C GLU A 93 -8.70 -20.70 12.30
N THR A 94 -9.02 -19.42 12.19
CA THR A 94 -8.29 -18.34 12.88
C THR A 94 -8.46 -18.41 14.40
N GLU A 95 -9.61 -18.84 14.90
CA GLU A 95 -9.84 -19.09 16.33
C GLU A 95 -8.94 -20.21 16.87
N LEU A 96 -8.84 -21.33 16.14
CA LEU A 96 -7.96 -22.45 16.50
C LEU A 96 -6.48 -22.04 16.45
N LEU A 97 -6.07 -21.30 15.42
CA LEU A 97 -4.72 -20.78 15.30
C LEU A 97 -4.38 -19.83 16.45
N GLN A 98 -5.28 -18.91 16.77
CA GLN A 98 -5.10 -17.99 17.89
C GLN A 98 -4.93 -18.76 19.21
N SER A 99 -5.80 -19.74 19.48
CA SER A 99 -5.71 -20.58 20.68
C SER A 99 -4.40 -21.36 20.75
N TYR A 100 -3.93 -21.87 19.61
CA TYR A 100 -2.64 -22.57 19.53
C TYR A 100 -1.47 -21.65 19.86
N PHE A 101 -1.42 -20.46 19.25
CA PHE A 101 -0.35 -19.49 19.48
C PHE A 101 -0.41 -18.86 20.87
N ASP A 102 -1.61 -18.69 21.45
CA ASP A 102 -1.76 -18.24 22.85
C ASP A 102 -1.15 -19.26 23.81
N LYS A 103 -1.42 -20.55 23.63
CA LYS A 103 -0.84 -21.60 24.45
C LYS A 103 0.69 -21.69 24.32
N LYS A 104 1.22 -21.46 23.12
CA LYS A 104 2.63 -21.64 22.80
C LYS A 104 3.50 -20.42 23.11
N TYR A 105 2.99 -19.22 22.86
CA TYR A 105 3.76 -17.97 22.90
C TYR A 105 3.10 -16.86 23.71
N SER A 106 1.87 -17.06 24.21
CA SER A 106 1.05 -16.04 24.87
C SER A 106 0.77 -14.80 24.01
N GLU A 107 0.79 -14.95 22.68
CA GLU A 107 0.64 -13.88 21.71
C GLU A 107 -0.23 -14.28 20.50
N GLY A 108 -1.30 -15.05 20.74
CA GLY A 108 -2.15 -15.60 19.68
C GLY A 108 -2.70 -14.56 18.73
N TYR A 109 -3.13 -13.40 19.23
CA TYR A 109 -3.61 -12.31 18.37
C TYR A 109 -2.53 -11.79 17.42
N LYS A 110 -1.30 -11.59 17.89
CA LYS A 110 -0.22 -11.09 17.03
C LYS A 110 0.09 -12.07 15.91
N TYR A 111 0.26 -13.37 16.23
CA TYR A 111 0.60 -14.37 15.23
C TYR A 111 -0.52 -14.66 14.23
N THR A 112 -1.78 -14.59 14.67
CA THR A 112 -2.93 -14.94 13.83
C THR A 112 -3.40 -13.78 12.95
N PHE A 113 -3.36 -12.56 13.47
CA PHE A 113 -3.96 -11.41 12.80
C PHE A 113 -2.94 -10.32 12.43
N VAL A 114 -2.08 -9.91 13.37
CA VAL A 114 -1.21 -8.75 13.15
C VAL A 114 -0.11 -9.04 12.15
N TYR A 115 0.68 -10.08 12.40
CA TYR A 115 1.82 -10.40 11.54
C TYR A 115 1.42 -10.75 10.10
N PRO A 116 0.39 -11.58 9.84
CA PRO A 116 -0.05 -11.82 8.48
C PRO A 116 -0.56 -10.56 7.77
N ALA A 117 -1.30 -9.69 8.47
CA ALA A 117 -1.76 -8.45 7.90
C ALA A 117 -0.61 -7.49 7.59
N MET A 118 0.35 -7.33 8.50
CA MET A 118 1.51 -6.46 8.28
C MET A 118 2.47 -7.00 7.23
N ALA A 119 2.59 -8.32 7.09
CA ALA A 119 3.33 -8.93 5.98
C ALA A 119 2.74 -8.51 4.62
N LYS A 120 1.41 -8.56 4.46
CA LYS A 120 0.73 -8.07 3.25
C LYS A 120 0.95 -6.58 3.00
N VAL A 121 0.87 -5.75 4.05
CA VAL A 121 1.16 -4.32 3.97
C VAL A 121 2.59 -4.08 3.47
N THR A 122 3.57 -4.76 4.06
CA THR A 122 4.98 -4.63 3.70
C THR A 122 5.26 -5.10 2.27
N GLN A 123 4.69 -6.23 1.86
CA GLN A 123 4.82 -6.74 0.49
C GLN A 123 4.23 -5.76 -0.53
N SER A 124 3.05 -5.22 -0.24
CA SER A 124 2.38 -4.27 -1.10
C SER A 124 3.14 -2.95 -1.23
N ALA A 125 3.70 -2.45 -0.13
CA ALA A 125 4.55 -1.26 -0.13
C ALA A 125 5.85 -1.49 -0.94
N GLY A 126 6.44 -2.68 -0.84
CA GLY A 126 7.61 -3.09 -1.60
C GLY A 126 7.39 -3.17 -3.12
N ARG A 127 6.15 -3.06 -3.61
CA ARG A 127 5.86 -2.95 -5.05
C ARG A 127 6.28 -1.62 -5.65
N VAL A 128 6.36 -0.58 -4.85
CA VAL A 128 6.75 0.78 -5.29
C VAL A 128 8.25 1.03 -5.13
N ILE A 129 8.87 0.50 -4.08
CA ILE A 129 10.30 0.71 -3.79
C ILE A 129 10.97 -0.66 -3.76
N ARG A 130 11.82 -0.95 -4.76
CA ARG A 130 12.47 -2.26 -4.97
C ARG A 130 13.98 -2.19 -4.89
N SER A 131 14.53 -1.03 -5.23
CA SER A 131 15.96 -0.79 -5.26
C SER A 131 16.32 0.49 -4.52
N GLU A 132 17.58 0.67 -4.22
CA GLU A 132 18.12 1.90 -3.63
C GLU A 132 17.93 3.15 -4.51
N LYS A 133 17.66 2.96 -5.79
CA LYS A 133 17.45 4.05 -6.76
C LYS A 133 15.98 4.44 -6.87
N ASP A 134 15.06 3.56 -6.45
CA ASP A 134 13.63 3.82 -6.56
C ASP A 134 13.19 4.87 -5.55
N ARG A 135 12.31 5.73 -5.99
CA ARG A 135 11.68 6.75 -5.15
C ARG A 135 10.18 6.65 -5.28
N GLY A 136 9.52 6.50 -4.15
CA GLY A 136 8.08 6.35 -4.13
C GLY A 136 7.49 6.76 -2.81
N LEU A 137 6.19 6.99 -2.81
CA LEU A 137 5.41 7.36 -1.65
C LEU A 137 4.69 6.12 -1.10
N ILE A 138 4.82 5.88 0.20
CA ILE A 138 4.03 4.87 0.91
C ILE A 138 3.20 5.59 1.96
N LEU A 139 1.87 5.53 1.83
CA LEU A 139 0.92 6.06 2.80
C LEU A 139 0.18 4.93 3.49
N LEU A 140 0.22 4.90 4.81
CA LEU A 140 -0.56 4.01 5.65
C LEU A 140 -1.73 4.79 6.26
N LEU A 141 -2.95 4.57 5.78
CA LEU A 141 -4.16 5.26 6.22
C LEU A 141 -4.92 4.40 7.23
N GLY A 142 -4.96 4.82 8.49
CA GLY A 142 -5.77 4.17 9.51
C GLY A 142 -5.13 4.17 10.89
N ARG A 143 -5.95 4.46 11.91
CA ARG A 143 -5.49 4.53 13.31
C ARG A 143 -4.86 3.25 13.82
N ARG A 144 -5.25 2.10 13.25
CA ARG A 144 -4.75 0.79 13.69
C ARG A 144 -3.24 0.66 13.50
N PHE A 145 -2.67 1.30 12.49
CA PHE A 145 -1.23 1.35 12.28
C PHE A 145 -0.45 2.04 13.42
N LEU A 146 -1.13 2.88 14.21
CA LEU A 146 -0.53 3.57 15.36
C LEU A 146 -0.68 2.80 16.68
N THR A 147 -1.32 1.64 16.68
CA THR A 147 -1.42 0.83 17.89
C THR A 147 -0.19 -0.07 18.05
N PRO A 148 0.27 -0.35 19.30
CA PRO A 148 1.53 -1.05 19.55
C PRO A 148 1.73 -2.33 18.74
N PRO A 149 0.79 -3.27 18.67
CA PRO A 149 1.02 -4.52 17.93
C PRO A 149 1.34 -4.34 16.46
N PHE A 150 0.72 -3.33 15.80
CA PHE A 150 0.96 -3.06 14.38
C PHE A 150 2.22 -2.23 14.17
N MET A 151 2.52 -1.29 15.06
CA MET A 151 3.77 -0.52 15.02
C MET A 151 4.98 -1.42 15.22
N GLU A 152 4.93 -2.32 16.20
CA GLU A 152 5.98 -3.30 16.47
C GLU A 152 6.25 -4.25 15.28
N ALA A 153 5.21 -4.52 14.47
CA ALA A 153 5.30 -5.35 13.29
C ALA A 153 5.75 -4.61 12.02
N MET A 154 5.99 -3.30 12.09
CA MET A 154 6.55 -2.52 10.97
C MET A 154 8.02 -2.88 10.75
N PRO A 155 8.51 -2.87 9.49
CA PRO A 155 9.92 -3.02 9.22
C PRO A 155 10.74 -1.94 9.95
N GLY A 156 11.83 -2.35 10.63
CA GLY A 156 12.65 -1.42 11.41
C GLY A 156 13.20 -0.23 10.59
N TYR A 157 13.47 -0.43 9.31
CA TYR A 157 13.95 0.64 8.43
C TYR A 157 12.88 1.70 8.12
N TRP A 158 11.58 1.39 8.29
CA TRP A 158 10.53 2.40 8.21
C TRP A 158 10.52 3.32 9.43
N LEU A 159 10.95 2.83 10.59
CA LEU A 159 10.93 3.54 11.86
C LEU A 159 12.25 4.30 12.15
N ALA A 160 13.27 4.14 11.30
CA ALA A 160 14.59 4.74 11.51
C ALA A 160 14.59 6.28 11.72
N PRO A 161 13.73 7.08 11.07
CA PRO A 161 13.68 8.53 11.28
C PRO A 161 13.07 8.98 12.61
N GLY A 162 12.47 8.06 13.38
CA GLY A 162 11.66 8.35 14.56
C GLY A 162 10.16 8.40 14.25
N GLN A 163 9.35 7.85 15.14
CA GLN A 163 7.92 7.63 14.90
C GLN A 163 7.13 8.92 14.70
N GLU A 164 7.48 9.99 15.42
CA GLU A 164 6.79 11.28 15.33
C GLU A 164 6.90 11.91 13.94
N LYS A 165 7.97 11.60 13.23
CA LYS A 165 8.21 12.12 11.87
C LYS A 165 7.42 11.36 10.80
N LEU A 166 6.86 10.19 11.13
CA LEU A 166 6.08 9.37 10.19
C LEU A 166 4.59 9.67 10.27
N VAL A 167 4.11 10.31 11.33
CA VAL A 167 2.68 10.63 11.51
C VAL A 167 2.40 12.02 10.97
N SER A 168 1.62 12.10 9.90
CA SER A 168 1.20 13.37 9.32
C SER A 168 -0.19 13.77 9.81
N GLN A 169 -0.33 15.04 10.21
CA GLN A 169 -1.61 15.69 10.46
C GLN A 169 -2.09 16.53 9.25
N ALA A 170 -1.21 16.73 8.26
CA ALA A 170 -1.45 17.51 7.06
C ALA A 170 -0.96 16.76 5.80
N ILE A 171 -1.52 15.57 5.56
CA ILE A 171 -1.04 14.60 4.54
C ILE A 171 -0.78 15.26 3.19
N LEU A 172 -1.68 16.11 2.69
CA LEU A 172 -1.52 16.74 1.37
C LEU A 172 -0.31 17.66 1.31
N ALA A 173 -0.07 18.43 2.38
CA ALA A 173 1.08 19.33 2.44
C ALA A 173 2.41 18.55 2.55
N ASP A 174 2.43 17.48 3.33
CA ASP A 174 3.61 16.64 3.50
C ASP A 174 3.95 15.86 2.21
N VAL A 175 2.95 15.34 1.51
CA VAL A 175 3.11 14.70 0.20
C VAL A 175 3.66 15.69 -0.85
N ASP A 176 3.15 16.91 -0.87
CA ASP A 176 3.64 17.96 -1.77
C ASP A 176 5.11 18.33 -1.47
N LYS A 177 5.44 18.48 -0.18
CA LYS A 177 6.81 18.72 0.27
C LYS A 177 7.76 17.58 -0.12
N PHE A 178 7.34 16.34 0.05
CA PHE A 178 8.11 15.16 -0.35
C PHE A 178 8.45 15.18 -1.84
N TRP A 179 7.46 15.44 -2.69
CA TRP A 179 7.69 15.45 -4.13
C TRP A 179 8.56 16.62 -4.60
N ARG A 180 8.39 17.81 -4.03
CA ARG A 180 9.26 18.97 -4.33
C ARG A 180 10.71 18.71 -3.94
N ALA A 181 10.97 18.16 -2.76
CA ALA A 181 12.31 17.81 -2.32
C ALA A 181 12.96 16.73 -3.23
N SER A 182 12.16 15.78 -3.70
CA SER A 182 12.62 14.72 -4.60
C SER A 182 13.03 15.25 -5.99
N SER A 183 12.36 16.27 -6.52
CA SER A 183 12.68 16.89 -7.81
C SER A 183 14.04 17.61 -7.78
N VAL A 184 14.34 18.32 -6.70
CA VAL A 184 15.61 19.05 -6.54
C VAL A 184 16.83 18.11 -6.48
N MET A 185 16.68 16.93 -5.88
CA MET A 185 17.76 15.94 -5.81
C MET A 185 18.08 15.29 -7.16
N VAL A 186 17.08 15.11 -8.03
CA VAL A 186 17.30 14.55 -9.38
C VAL A 186 18.07 15.53 -10.27
N GLU A 187 17.76 16.82 -10.22
CA GLU A 187 18.47 17.86 -10.98
C GLU A 187 19.93 18.02 -10.53
N SER A 188 20.23 17.81 -9.25
CA SER A 188 21.59 17.89 -8.73
C SER A 188 22.45 16.67 -9.06
N ALA A 189 21.85 15.50 -9.25
CA ALA A 189 22.54 14.25 -9.59
C ALA A 189 22.83 14.11 -11.11
N GLY A 190 22.03 14.78 -11.96
CA GLY A 190 22.22 14.80 -13.42
C GLY A 190 23.27 15.81 -13.93
N LYS A 191 23.90 16.58 -13.04
CA LYS A 191 24.96 17.59 -13.37
C LYS A 191 26.38 17.16 -12.99
N LYS A 192 26.61 15.87 -12.75
CA LYS A 192 27.95 15.32 -12.50
C LYS A 192 28.37 14.35 -13.60
#